data_976b7694948debf369f022ed0c93eb05
#
_entry.id   976b7694948debf369f022ed0c93eb05
#
_cell.length_a   1.000
_cell.length_b   1.000
_cell.length_c   1.000
_cell.angle_alpha   90.00
_cell.angle_beta   90.00
_cell.angle_gamma   90.00
#
_symmetry.space_group_name_H-M   'P 1'
#
loop_
_entity.id
_entity.type
_entity.pdbx_description
1 polymer ?
#
loop_
_entity_poly.entity_id
_entity_poly.type
_entity_poly.pdbx_seq_one_letter_code
_entity_poly.pdbx_strand_id
1 'polypeptide(L)'
;MDTFAALAHGMAVAVQPMNLLYALIGVFLGTAVGVLPGIGPALTVALLLPVTYKLDPGGSLIMFAGIYYGGMYGGSTTAILINTPGESASMATALEGNKMAKAGRGGPALATSAIGSFVAGTIATIGLAFLAPWLVDFAVRFGPEDYFALMCVAFVTVSATFGDSPIRGLTSLFIGLTLGLIGIDKLTGQARLAFGVPELLDGVEVTTLAVGLFAVGEALFVASRRHHTEEKLEPVRGSLWMTKEDWKRSWKPWLRGTMFGFPIGALPAGGAEIPTFLSYSTEKRLTKHPEEFGKGAIEGVAGPEAANNASAAGTLVPLLTLGLPTSATAAMMLAGFQQYGLNPGPLLFAERPDLVWGLIASLFIANCMLLVLNLPLVGLWVRLLAIPQPWLYAGILVFATMGTIAAKPSVVELSMLAGFGVLGFLMRRFDFPIAPVVVGLILGPIAESQLRRALAISLGDPIALVQSPISATLLGVALIALLAPFVLKGLGRFKANED
;
A
#
# COMPACT_ATOMS: atom_id res chain seq x y z
N MET A 1 19.91 2.92 20.50
CA MET A 1 19.41 4.27 20.85
C MET A 1 18.06 4.05 21.53
N ASP A 2 17.75 4.74 22.63
CA ASP A 2 16.43 4.64 23.24
C ASP A 2 15.37 5.10 22.22
N THR A 3 14.27 4.38 22.11
CA THR A 3 13.20 4.65 21.11
C THR A 3 12.66 6.08 21.25
N PHE A 4 12.54 6.58 22.46
CA PHE A 4 12.10 7.97 22.70
C PHE A 4 13.10 9.00 22.18
N ALA A 5 14.40 8.78 22.43
CA ALA A 5 15.46 9.67 21.94
C ALA A 5 15.54 9.62 20.40
N ALA A 6 15.39 8.46 19.81
CA ALA A 6 15.37 8.27 18.36
C ALA A 6 14.15 8.96 17.72
N LEU A 7 12.97 8.83 18.33
CA LEU A 7 11.74 9.50 17.86
C LEU A 7 11.85 11.03 18.01
N ALA A 8 12.42 11.53 19.13
CA ALA A 8 12.66 12.97 19.32
C ALA A 8 13.61 13.53 18.26
N HIS A 9 14.68 12.78 17.95
CA HIS A 9 15.61 13.14 16.86
C HIS A 9 14.90 13.12 15.51
N GLY A 10 14.12 12.06 15.20
CA GLY A 10 13.31 11.97 14.00
C GLY A 10 12.32 13.12 13.88
N MET A 11 11.72 13.57 14.99
CA MET A 11 10.84 14.75 15.00
C MET A 11 11.60 16.02 14.62
N ALA A 12 12.82 16.20 15.11
CA ALA A 12 13.66 17.34 14.72
C ALA A 12 14.00 17.33 13.22
N VAL A 13 14.15 16.15 12.60
CA VAL A 13 14.31 16.01 11.14
C VAL A 13 12.97 16.33 10.43
N ALA A 14 11.88 15.76 10.89
CA ALA A 14 10.57 15.88 10.24
C ALA A 14 10.01 17.31 10.24
N VAL A 15 10.32 18.13 11.28
CA VAL A 15 9.88 19.54 11.34
C VAL A 15 10.77 20.50 10.55
N GLN A 16 11.83 20.04 9.89
CA GLN A 16 12.58 20.91 9.00
C GLN A 16 11.69 21.47 7.90
N PRO A 17 11.85 22.74 7.50
CA PRO A 17 10.92 23.40 6.57
C PRO A 17 10.69 22.62 5.25
N MET A 18 11.74 22.05 4.66
CA MET A 18 11.63 21.26 3.44
C MET A 18 10.87 19.97 3.66
N ASN A 19 11.10 19.27 4.78
CA ASN A 19 10.40 18.03 5.11
C ASN A 19 8.91 18.28 5.44
N LEU A 20 8.59 19.42 6.09
CA LEU A 20 7.21 19.86 6.26
C LEU A 20 6.54 20.17 4.92
N LEU A 21 7.26 20.78 3.98
CA LEU A 21 6.75 21.03 2.64
C LEU A 21 6.49 19.72 1.89
N TYR A 22 7.42 18.76 1.93
CA TYR A 22 7.23 17.44 1.33
C TYR A 22 6.06 16.68 1.97
N ALA A 23 5.93 16.73 3.30
CA ALA A 23 4.79 16.14 4.00
C ALA A 23 3.48 16.79 3.54
N LEU A 24 3.42 18.13 3.46
CA LEU A 24 2.22 18.87 3.03
C LEU A 24 1.85 18.52 1.57
N ILE A 25 2.82 18.50 0.66
CA ILE A 25 2.58 18.09 -0.73
C ILE A 25 2.08 16.66 -0.77
N GLY A 26 2.71 15.76 -0.01
CA GLY A 26 2.32 14.35 0.06
C GLY A 26 0.90 14.16 0.55
N VAL A 27 0.52 14.74 1.69
CA VAL A 27 -0.83 14.59 2.25
C VAL A 27 -1.89 15.26 1.38
N PHE A 28 -1.57 16.40 0.74
CA PHE A 28 -2.48 17.08 -0.18
C PHE A 28 -2.74 16.22 -1.42
N LEU A 29 -1.67 15.78 -2.11
CA LEU A 29 -1.78 14.92 -3.28
C LEU A 29 -2.44 13.58 -2.95
N GLY A 30 -2.06 12.97 -1.82
CA GLY A 30 -2.67 11.73 -1.35
C GLY A 30 -4.16 11.88 -1.12
N THR A 31 -4.60 12.92 -0.43
CA THR A 31 -6.02 13.20 -0.21
C THR A 31 -6.74 13.47 -1.54
N ALA A 32 -6.16 14.29 -2.41
CA ALA A 32 -6.72 14.60 -3.73
C ALA A 32 -6.98 13.34 -4.55
N VAL A 33 -6.00 12.45 -4.57
CA VAL A 33 -6.05 11.20 -5.33
C VAL A 33 -6.96 10.18 -4.67
N GLY A 34 -6.94 10.07 -3.34
CA GLY A 34 -7.86 9.21 -2.60
C GLY A 34 -9.33 9.58 -2.84
N VAL A 35 -9.60 10.88 -3.02
CA VAL A 35 -10.94 11.37 -3.40
C VAL A 35 -11.30 11.03 -4.85
N LEU A 36 -10.34 10.81 -5.74
CA LEU A 36 -10.63 10.50 -7.16
C LEU A 36 -10.79 8.98 -7.35
N PRO A 37 -11.99 8.49 -7.72
CA PRO A 37 -12.22 7.06 -7.91
C PRO A 37 -11.29 6.47 -8.98
N GLY A 38 -10.69 5.32 -8.68
CA GLY A 38 -9.81 4.60 -9.60
C GLY A 38 -8.35 5.10 -9.62
N ILE A 39 -8.04 6.19 -8.91
CA ILE A 39 -6.68 6.70 -8.79
C ILE A 39 -6.22 6.50 -7.34
N GLY A 40 -5.64 5.36 -7.05
CA GLY A 40 -5.17 5.06 -5.68
C GLY A 40 -3.78 5.64 -5.35
N PRO A 41 -3.36 5.59 -4.07
CA PRO A 41 -2.04 6.08 -3.66
C PRO A 41 -0.88 5.32 -4.32
N ALA A 42 -1.03 4.05 -4.64
CA ALA A 42 -0.02 3.28 -5.37
C ALA A 42 0.32 3.89 -6.74
N LEU A 43 -0.72 4.23 -7.52
CA LEU A 43 -0.56 4.90 -8.81
C LEU A 43 0.11 6.26 -8.64
N THR A 44 -0.27 7.01 -7.62
CA THR A 44 0.29 8.34 -7.36
C THR A 44 1.76 8.29 -7.00
N VAL A 45 2.15 7.37 -6.11
CA VAL A 45 3.57 7.16 -5.80
C VAL A 45 4.33 6.76 -7.07
N ALA A 46 3.79 5.82 -7.87
CA ALA A 46 4.40 5.42 -9.13
C ALA A 46 4.64 6.61 -10.07
N LEU A 47 3.64 7.48 -10.27
CA LEU A 47 3.77 8.68 -11.11
C LEU A 47 4.83 9.67 -10.61
N LEU A 48 5.02 9.76 -9.28
CA LEU A 48 5.97 10.69 -8.69
C LEU A 48 7.38 10.13 -8.57
N LEU A 49 7.58 8.81 -8.68
CA LEU A 49 8.92 8.21 -8.67
C LEU A 49 9.88 8.92 -9.63
N PRO A 50 9.58 9.08 -10.94
CA PRO A 50 10.49 9.77 -11.85
C PRO A 50 10.71 11.24 -11.49
N VAL A 51 9.68 11.90 -10.98
CA VAL A 51 9.74 13.33 -10.62
C VAL A 51 10.64 13.57 -9.41
N THR A 52 10.60 12.64 -8.46
CA THR A 52 11.36 12.73 -7.20
C THR A 52 12.81 12.29 -7.32
N TYR A 53 13.22 11.69 -8.43
CA TYR A 53 14.57 11.12 -8.62
C TYR A 53 15.72 12.05 -8.25
N LYS A 54 15.56 13.37 -8.46
CA LYS A 54 16.58 14.39 -8.15
C LYS A 54 16.38 15.08 -6.79
N LEU A 55 15.33 14.70 -6.05
CA LEU A 55 15.05 15.29 -4.75
C LEU A 55 15.81 14.56 -3.63
N ASP A 56 15.81 15.16 -2.45
CA ASP A 56 16.36 14.52 -1.26
C ASP A 56 15.60 13.21 -0.95
N PRO A 57 16.31 12.09 -0.72
CA PRO A 57 15.69 10.80 -0.42
C PRO A 57 14.75 10.85 0.78
N GLY A 58 15.17 11.50 1.88
CA GLY A 58 14.35 11.59 3.10
C GLY A 58 13.05 12.34 2.87
N GLY A 59 13.13 13.51 2.24
CA GLY A 59 11.97 14.33 1.88
C GLY A 59 11.02 13.61 0.91
N SER A 60 11.55 12.91 -0.08
CA SER A 60 10.75 12.14 -1.04
C SER A 60 9.98 11.00 -0.37
N LEU A 61 10.63 10.26 0.54
CA LEU A 61 9.98 9.19 1.28
C LEU A 61 8.93 9.71 2.27
N ILE A 62 9.17 10.86 2.90
CA ILE A 62 8.18 11.59 3.71
C ILE A 62 6.96 11.96 2.85
N MET A 63 7.19 12.45 1.63
CA MET A 63 6.11 12.78 0.69
C MET A 63 5.32 11.51 0.31
N PHE A 64 5.99 10.41 -0.01
CA PHE A 64 5.30 9.14 -0.35
C PHE A 64 4.49 8.58 0.82
N ALA A 65 5.00 8.68 2.04
CA ALA A 65 4.25 8.31 3.24
C ALA A 65 3.02 9.22 3.44
N GLY A 66 3.16 10.53 3.18
CA GLY A 66 2.06 11.47 3.16
C GLY A 66 1.00 11.13 2.11
N ILE A 67 1.41 10.70 0.90
CA ILE A 67 0.50 10.22 -0.15
C ILE A 67 -0.24 8.97 0.31
N TYR A 68 0.45 8.04 0.93
CA TYR A 68 -0.16 6.82 1.44
C TYR A 68 -1.26 7.12 2.46
N TYR A 69 -0.93 7.86 3.50
CA TYR A 69 -1.89 8.26 4.53
C TYR A 69 -3.02 9.13 3.97
N GLY A 70 -2.68 10.08 3.09
CA GLY A 70 -3.66 10.94 2.44
C GLY A 70 -4.67 10.16 1.58
N GLY A 71 -4.20 9.15 0.86
CA GLY A 71 -5.06 8.26 0.08
C GLY A 71 -6.09 7.52 0.94
N MET A 72 -5.66 7.01 2.10
CA MET A 72 -6.56 6.35 3.05
C MET A 72 -7.68 7.29 3.53
N TYR A 73 -7.33 8.53 3.89
CA TYR A 73 -8.32 9.54 4.28
C TYR A 73 -9.24 9.96 3.12
N GLY A 74 -8.67 10.20 1.92
CA GLY A 74 -9.43 10.67 0.77
C GLY A 74 -10.47 9.66 0.29
N GLY A 75 -10.13 8.36 0.35
CA GLY A 75 -10.99 7.25 -0.09
C GLY A 75 -12.32 7.18 0.64
N SER A 76 -12.36 7.56 1.93
CA SER A 76 -13.60 7.60 2.70
C SER A 76 -14.56 8.69 2.23
N THR A 77 -14.05 9.82 1.74
CA THR A 77 -14.88 10.91 1.24
C THR A 77 -15.76 10.46 0.07
N THR A 78 -15.20 9.74 -0.90
CA THR A 78 -15.95 9.19 -2.03
C THR A 78 -16.84 8.03 -1.62
N ALA A 79 -16.38 7.16 -0.75
CA ALA A 79 -17.19 6.08 -0.19
C ALA A 79 -18.48 6.62 0.46
N ILE A 80 -18.37 7.72 1.22
CA ILE A 80 -19.49 8.37 1.91
C ILE A 80 -20.38 9.14 0.94
N LEU A 81 -19.82 9.99 0.07
CA LEU A 81 -20.59 10.96 -0.71
C LEU A 81 -21.15 10.42 -2.02
N ILE A 82 -20.48 9.48 -2.67
CA ILE A 82 -20.89 8.94 -3.97
C ILE A 82 -21.00 7.42 -4.00
N ASN A 83 -20.85 6.75 -2.86
CA ASN A 83 -20.90 5.27 -2.76
C ASN A 83 -19.85 4.55 -3.63
N THR A 84 -18.83 5.25 -4.05
CA THR A 84 -17.71 4.70 -4.82
C THR A 84 -16.46 4.76 -3.96
N PRO A 85 -15.97 3.63 -3.46
CA PRO A 85 -14.77 3.64 -2.65
C PRO A 85 -13.57 4.10 -3.48
N GLY A 86 -12.79 5.06 -2.96
CA GLY A 86 -11.53 5.49 -3.58
C GLY A 86 -10.48 4.37 -3.54
N GLU A 87 -10.57 3.51 -2.52
CA GLU A 87 -9.76 2.30 -2.33
C GLU A 87 -10.63 1.12 -1.90
N SER A 88 -10.15 -0.10 -2.14
CA SER A 88 -10.83 -1.35 -1.75
C SER A 88 -11.13 -1.41 -0.25
N ALA A 89 -10.24 -0.90 0.59
CA ALA A 89 -10.44 -0.84 2.03
C ALA A 89 -11.61 0.06 2.46
N SER A 90 -11.94 1.10 1.69
CA SER A 90 -13.06 2.00 1.98
C SER A 90 -14.44 1.41 1.62
N MET A 91 -14.50 0.21 1.02
CA MET A 91 -15.77 -0.46 0.71
C MET A 91 -16.62 -0.70 1.96
N ALA A 92 -15.99 -1.08 3.08
CA ALA A 92 -16.71 -1.29 4.33
C ALA A 92 -17.37 0.00 4.84
N THR A 93 -16.69 1.13 4.69
CA THR A 93 -17.20 2.47 5.05
C THR A 93 -18.38 2.88 4.18
N ALA A 94 -18.37 2.53 2.88
CA ALA A 94 -19.47 2.84 1.98
C ALA A 94 -20.79 2.22 2.41
N LEU A 95 -20.78 1.06 3.06
CA LEU A 95 -21.98 0.32 3.49
C LEU A 95 -22.91 1.15 4.37
N GLU A 96 -22.35 1.95 5.28
CA GLU A 96 -23.12 2.80 6.18
C GLU A 96 -22.95 4.29 5.87
N GLY A 97 -21.73 4.73 5.48
CA GLY A 97 -21.42 6.13 5.25
C GLY A 97 -22.27 6.78 4.19
N ASN A 98 -22.51 6.11 3.06
CA ASN A 98 -23.37 6.63 2.00
C ASN A 98 -24.84 6.73 2.45
N LYS A 99 -25.31 5.79 3.27
CA LYS A 99 -26.66 5.83 3.83
C LYS A 99 -26.82 6.98 4.82
N MET A 100 -25.78 7.24 5.62
CA MET A 100 -25.75 8.45 6.46
C MET A 100 -25.81 9.72 5.60
N ALA A 101 -25.06 9.81 4.51
CA ALA A 101 -25.07 10.95 3.62
C ALA A 101 -26.46 11.17 2.99
N LYS A 102 -27.12 10.11 2.48
CA LYS A 102 -28.48 10.14 1.95
C LYS A 102 -29.51 10.56 2.99
N ALA A 103 -29.30 10.19 4.25
CA ALA A 103 -30.14 10.63 5.38
C ALA A 103 -29.84 12.06 5.86
N GLY A 104 -28.99 12.84 5.14
CA GLY A 104 -28.59 14.20 5.52
C GLY A 104 -27.51 14.26 6.61
N ARG A 105 -26.91 13.15 7.01
CA ARG A 105 -25.86 13.01 8.03
C ARG A 105 -24.47 12.82 7.42
N GLY A 106 -24.23 13.30 6.21
CA GLY A 106 -22.93 13.21 5.52
C GLY A 106 -21.80 13.92 6.30
N GLY A 107 -22.09 15.08 6.91
CA GLY A 107 -21.13 15.80 7.76
C GLY A 107 -20.64 14.98 8.94
N PRO A 108 -21.50 14.45 9.82
CA PRO A 108 -21.12 13.55 10.90
C PRO A 108 -20.38 12.28 10.42
N ALA A 109 -20.74 11.71 9.27
CA ALA A 109 -20.04 10.56 8.70
C ALA A 109 -18.59 10.90 8.30
N LEU A 110 -18.38 12.05 7.65
CA LEU A 110 -17.05 12.54 7.30
C LEU A 110 -16.24 12.91 8.54
N ALA A 111 -16.87 13.49 9.55
CA ALA A 111 -16.20 13.85 10.80
C ALA A 111 -15.74 12.61 11.58
N THR A 112 -16.61 11.60 11.75
CA THR A 112 -16.21 10.37 12.46
C THR A 112 -15.13 9.60 11.70
N SER A 113 -15.16 9.61 10.37
CA SER A 113 -14.11 9.06 9.54
C SER A 113 -12.77 9.78 9.77
N ALA A 114 -12.73 11.11 9.61
CA ALA A 114 -11.49 11.88 9.72
C ALA A 114 -10.89 11.84 11.14
N ILE A 115 -11.71 11.99 12.17
CA ILE A 115 -11.24 11.95 13.56
C ILE A 115 -10.80 10.53 13.93
N GLY A 116 -11.56 9.51 13.53
CA GLY A 116 -11.21 8.11 13.75
C GLY A 116 -9.90 7.73 13.08
N SER A 117 -9.70 8.17 11.85
CA SER A 117 -8.46 7.99 11.09
C SER A 117 -7.26 8.66 11.78
N PHE A 118 -7.45 9.89 12.30
CA PHE A 118 -6.43 10.60 13.07
C PHE A 118 -6.05 9.84 14.35
N VAL A 119 -7.02 9.41 15.13
CA VAL A 119 -6.80 8.65 16.36
C VAL A 119 -6.09 7.33 16.06
N ALA A 120 -6.61 6.59 15.08
CA ALA A 120 -6.07 5.30 14.70
C ALA A 120 -4.66 5.41 14.10
N GLY A 121 -4.44 6.35 13.19
CA GLY A 121 -3.13 6.61 12.59
C GLY A 121 -2.09 7.02 13.61
N THR A 122 -2.48 7.84 14.60
CA THR A 122 -1.58 8.27 15.70
C THR A 122 -1.20 7.09 16.59
N ILE A 123 -2.17 6.30 17.06
CA ILE A 123 -1.91 5.12 17.91
C ILE A 123 -1.07 4.08 17.12
N ALA A 124 -1.40 3.85 15.87
CA ALA A 124 -0.68 2.90 15.03
C ALA A 124 0.75 3.37 14.70
N THR A 125 0.98 4.68 14.53
CA THR A 125 2.34 5.22 14.37
C THR A 125 3.16 5.07 15.65
N ILE A 126 2.56 5.21 16.84
CA ILE A 126 3.21 4.85 18.11
C ILE A 126 3.56 3.36 18.08
N GLY A 127 2.62 2.50 17.69
CA GLY A 127 2.87 1.07 17.54
C GLY A 127 4.05 0.78 16.60
N LEU A 128 4.12 1.45 15.45
CA LEU A 128 5.23 1.35 14.51
C LEU A 128 6.56 1.74 15.15
N ALA A 129 6.61 2.88 15.85
CA ALA A 129 7.83 3.39 16.49
C ALA A 129 8.42 2.43 17.53
N PHE A 130 7.57 1.68 18.24
CA PHE A 130 8.04 0.70 19.24
C PHE A 130 8.26 -0.70 18.66
N LEU A 131 7.41 -1.14 17.73
CA LEU A 131 7.50 -2.50 17.16
C LEU A 131 8.65 -2.63 16.16
N ALA A 132 8.94 -1.57 15.36
CA ALA A 132 9.96 -1.65 14.32
C ALA A 132 11.37 -1.94 14.88
N PRO A 133 11.88 -1.25 15.92
CA PRO A 133 13.19 -1.57 16.48
C PRO A 133 13.27 -2.99 17.02
N TRP A 134 12.23 -3.46 17.72
CA TRP A 134 12.18 -4.82 18.24
C TRP A 134 12.26 -5.87 17.11
N LEU A 135 11.55 -5.63 15.99
CA LEU A 135 11.59 -6.52 14.84
C LEU A 135 12.94 -6.45 14.10
N VAL A 136 13.58 -5.28 14.06
CA VAL A 136 14.93 -5.11 13.53
C VAL A 136 15.95 -5.93 14.34
N ASP A 137 15.91 -5.86 15.67
CA ASP A 137 16.80 -6.64 16.55
C ASP A 137 16.62 -8.15 16.37
N PHE A 138 15.40 -8.57 16.04
CA PHE A 138 15.13 -9.96 15.69
C PHE A 138 15.67 -10.31 14.29
N ALA A 139 15.46 -9.45 13.30
CA ALA A 139 15.85 -9.66 11.92
C ALA A 139 17.38 -9.64 11.69
N VAL A 140 18.14 -8.97 12.55
CA VAL A 140 19.63 -9.02 12.53
C VAL A 140 20.17 -10.45 12.72
N ARG A 141 19.39 -11.35 13.32
CA ARG A 141 19.78 -12.76 13.55
C ARG A 141 19.58 -13.64 12.31
N PHE A 142 18.97 -13.11 11.25
CA PHE A 142 18.64 -13.88 10.05
C PHE A 142 19.90 -14.20 9.23
N GLY A 143 20.06 -15.47 8.90
CA GLY A 143 21.01 -15.92 7.88
C GLY A 143 20.45 -15.78 6.45
N PRO A 144 21.27 -16.04 5.43
CA PRO A 144 20.82 -16.02 4.04
C PRO A 144 19.63 -16.97 3.77
N GLU A 145 19.59 -18.13 4.40
CA GLU A 145 18.50 -19.10 4.33
C GLU A 145 17.20 -18.54 4.91
N ASP A 146 17.27 -17.78 6.00
CA ASP A 146 16.11 -17.17 6.64
C ASP A 146 15.53 -16.04 5.78
N TYR A 147 16.42 -15.21 5.19
CA TYR A 147 16.00 -14.17 4.24
C TYR A 147 15.38 -14.77 2.98
N PHE A 148 15.93 -15.87 2.44
CA PHE A 148 15.32 -16.58 1.32
C PHE A 148 13.92 -17.10 1.67
N ALA A 149 13.79 -17.75 2.83
CA ALA A 149 12.51 -18.25 3.32
C ALA A 149 11.49 -17.11 3.51
N LEU A 150 11.94 -15.97 4.02
CA LEU A 150 11.13 -14.77 4.17
C LEU A 150 10.64 -14.24 2.82
N MET A 151 11.50 -14.23 1.78
CA MET A 151 11.08 -13.86 0.41
C MET A 151 10.05 -14.85 -0.15
N CYS A 152 10.18 -16.14 0.13
CA CYS A 152 9.16 -17.14 -0.25
C CYS A 152 7.79 -16.85 0.41
N VAL A 153 7.78 -16.49 1.70
CA VAL A 153 6.55 -16.03 2.39
C VAL A 153 5.98 -14.81 1.68
N ALA A 154 6.80 -13.80 1.39
CA ALA A 154 6.38 -12.59 0.70
C ALA A 154 5.76 -12.90 -0.67
N PHE A 155 6.38 -13.76 -1.47
CA PHE A 155 5.88 -14.15 -2.79
C PHE A 155 4.51 -14.84 -2.72
N VAL A 156 4.37 -15.79 -1.80
CA VAL A 156 3.10 -16.51 -1.62
C VAL A 156 2.01 -15.57 -1.11
N THR A 157 2.33 -14.76 -0.11
CA THR A 157 1.34 -13.85 0.50
C THR A 157 0.89 -12.76 -0.47
N VAL A 158 1.82 -12.13 -1.20
CA VAL A 158 1.50 -11.13 -2.21
C VAL A 158 0.65 -11.73 -3.32
N SER A 159 0.97 -12.97 -3.77
CA SER A 159 0.18 -13.66 -4.80
C SER A 159 -1.23 -14.03 -4.34
N ALA A 160 -1.40 -14.35 -3.06
CA ALA A 160 -2.68 -14.74 -2.49
C ALA A 160 -3.58 -13.54 -2.14
N THR A 161 -2.98 -12.40 -1.76
CA THR A 161 -3.72 -11.22 -1.28
C THR A 161 -4.25 -10.35 -2.43
N PHE A 162 -3.49 -10.25 -3.53
CA PHE A 162 -3.81 -9.36 -4.63
C PHE A 162 -4.55 -10.06 -5.76
N GLY A 163 -5.72 -10.60 -5.53
CA GLY A 163 -6.60 -11.09 -6.59
C GLY A 163 -7.53 -12.21 -6.16
N ASP A 164 -8.62 -12.35 -6.89
CA ASP A 164 -9.64 -13.38 -6.63
C ASP A 164 -9.17 -14.81 -6.94
N SER A 165 -8.00 -14.95 -7.61
CA SER A 165 -7.43 -16.22 -8.02
C SER A 165 -5.95 -16.31 -7.68
N PRO A 166 -5.55 -17.26 -6.81
CA PRO A 166 -4.14 -17.51 -6.51
C PRO A 166 -3.28 -17.79 -7.74
N ILE A 167 -3.86 -18.42 -8.77
CA ILE A 167 -3.16 -18.73 -10.03
C ILE A 167 -2.81 -17.44 -10.76
N ARG A 168 -3.74 -16.47 -10.84
CA ARG A 168 -3.48 -15.17 -11.46
C ARG A 168 -2.43 -14.39 -10.69
N GLY A 169 -2.48 -14.42 -9.35
CA GLY A 169 -1.47 -13.82 -8.48
C GLY A 169 -0.07 -14.40 -8.70
N LEU A 170 0.04 -15.72 -8.74
CA LEU A 170 1.30 -16.41 -9.05
C LEU A 170 1.80 -16.11 -10.47
N THR A 171 0.91 -16.10 -11.46
CA THR A 171 1.31 -15.74 -12.83
C THR A 171 1.88 -14.34 -12.90
N SER A 172 1.24 -13.37 -12.24
CA SER A 172 1.74 -12.00 -12.14
C SER A 172 3.11 -11.94 -11.45
N LEU A 173 3.28 -12.68 -10.36
CA LEU A 173 4.57 -12.80 -9.66
C LEU A 173 5.65 -13.35 -10.59
N PHE A 174 5.38 -14.45 -11.32
CA PHE A 174 6.36 -15.04 -12.23
C PHE A 174 6.74 -14.11 -13.39
N ILE A 175 5.80 -13.29 -13.89
CA ILE A 175 6.14 -12.23 -14.86
C ILE A 175 7.17 -11.28 -14.21
N GLY A 176 6.94 -10.82 -12.98
CA GLY A 176 7.86 -9.94 -12.27
C GLY A 176 9.23 -10.59 -12.01
N LEU A 177 9.23 -11.83 -11.53
CA LEU A 177 10.46 -12.60 -11.31
C LEU A 177 11.28 -12.73 -12.62
N THR A 178 10.61 -13.01 -13.74
CA THR A 178 11.27 -13.11 -15.05
C THR A 178 11.89 -11.78 -15.49
N LEU A 179 11.17 -10.68 -15.29
CA LEU A 179 11.70 -9.34 -15.55
C LEU A 179 12.91 -9.02 -14.66
N GLY A 180 12.90 -9.47 -13.40
CA GLY A 180 14.02 -9.31 -12.46
C GLY A 180 15.28 -10.10 -12.83
N LEU A 181 15.18 -11.07 -13.74
CA LEU A 181 16.35 -11.80 -14.27
C LEU A 181 17.06 -11.05 -15.40
N ILE A 182 16.45 -10.01 -15.98
CA ILE A 182 17.06 -9.22 -17.05
C ILE A 182 18.20 -8.37 -16.48
N GLY A 183 19.34 -8.35 -17.18
CA GLY A 183 20.49 -7.54 -16.80
C GLY A 183 21.75 -8.35 -16.53
N ILE A 184 22.73 -7.72 -15.89
CA ILE A 184 23.99 -8.37 -15.51
C ILE A 184 23.81 -9.11 -14.19
N ASP A 185 24.11 -10.40 -14.19
CA ASP A 185 24.19 -11.22 -12.98
C ASP A 185 25.32 -10.71 -12.08
N LYS A 186 24.97 -10.23 -10.89
CA LYS A 186 25.92 -9.65 -9.94
C LYS A 186 26.97 -10.63 -9.41
N LEU A 187 26.71 -11.93 -9.47
CA LEU A 187 27.64 -12.98 -9.01
C LEU A 187 28.59 -13.45 -10.09
N THR A 188 28.11 -13.58 -11.33
CA THR A 188 28.91 -14.14 -12.44
C THR A 188 29.39 -13.08 -13.43
N GLY A 189 28.83 -11.86 -13.39
CA GLY A 189 29.12 -10.80 -14.35
C GLY A 189 28.55 -11.04 -15.75
N GLN A 190 27.77 -12.10 -15.96
CA GLN A 190 27.20 -12.45 -17.27
C GLN A 190 25.90 -11.69 -17.53
N ALA A 191 25.72 -11.21 -18.77
CA ALA A 191 24.46 -10.63 -19.21
C ALA A 191 23.39 -11.71 -19.39
N ARG A 192 22.20 -11.50 -18.83
CA ARG A 192 21.03 -12.36 -18.92
C ARG A 192 19.90 -11.62 -19.60
N LEU A 193 19.27 -12.23 -20.61
CA LEU A 193 18.08 -11.72 -21.29
C LEU A 193 18.19 -10.26 -21.78
N ALA A 194 19.40 -9.78 -22.07
CA ALA A 194 19.63 -8.42 -22.54
C ALA A 194 19.44 -8.28 -24.07
N PHE A 195 19.34 -9.38 -24.81
CA PHE A 195 19.03 -9.43 -26.25
C PHE A 195 19.91 -8.50 -27.12
N GLY A 196 21.12 -8.14 -26.69
CA GLY A 196 22.00 -7.22 -27.37
C GLY A 196 21.63 -5.73 -27.22
N VAL A 197 20.67 -5.39 -26.36
CA VAL A 197 20.25 -4.03 -26.04
C VAL A 197 21.04 -3.52 -24.85
N PRO A 198 21.91 -2.49 -25.00
CA PRO A 198 22.79 -2.02 -23.92
C PRO A 198 22.02 -1.53 -22.68
N GLU A 199 20.86 -0.89 -22.87
CA GLU A 199 20.02 -0.37 -21.79
C GLU A 199 19.48 -1.48 -20.89
N LEU A 200 19.30 -2.71 -21.43
CA LEU A 200 18.83 -3.87 -20.66
C LEU A 200 19.94 -4.53 -19.84
N LEU A 201 21.22 -4.13 -20.00
CA LEU A 201 22.30 -4.61 -19.14
C LEU A 201 22.16 -4.13 -17.69
N ASP A 202 21.59 -2.96 -17.49
CA ASP A 202 21.26 -2.43 -16.14
C ASP A 202 20.00 -3.07 -15.54
N GLY A 203 19.31 -3.92 -16.31
CA GLY A 203 18.04 -4.52 -15.94
C GLY A 203 16.83 -3.65 -16.30
N VAL A 204 15.64 -4.12 -15.88
CA VAL A 204 14.39 -3.36 -16.03
C VAL A 204 14.28 -2.35 -14.91
N GLU A 205 14.14 -1.07 -15.29
CA GLU A 205 13.97 0.01 -14.32
C GLU A 205 12.63 -0.14 -13.59
N VAL A 206 12.69 -0.24 -12.26
CA VAL A 206 11.48 -0.43 -11.42
C VAL A 206 10.49 0.71 -11.62
N THR A 207 10.99 1.93 -11.76
CA THR A 207 10.18 3.12 -11.97
C THR A 207 9.41 3.05 -13.28
N THR A 208 10.08 2.71 -14.39
CA THR A 208 9.45 2.57 -15.71
C THR A 208 8.38 1.46 -15.71
N LEU A 209 8.68 0.31 -15.10
CA LEU A 209 7.69 -0.76 -14.92
C LEU A 209 6.48 -0.29 -14.11
N ALA A 210 6.71 0.33 -12.96
CA ALA A 210 5.65 0.77 -12.06
C ALA A 210 4.74 1.81 -12.73
N VAL A 211 5.32 2.84 -13.35
CA VAL A 211 4.56 3.88 -14.09
C VAL A 211 3.79 3.26 -15.25
N GLY A 212 4.43 2.37 -16.01
CA GLY A 212 3.78 1.67 -17.12
C GLY A 212 2.56 0.86 -16.68
N LEU A 213 2.75 -0.02 -15.68
CA LEU A 213 1.70 -0.90 -15.22
C LEU A 213 0.55 -0.17 -14.51
N PHE A 214 0.87 0.73 -13.55
CA PHE A 214 -0.14 1.38 -12.73
C PHE A 214 -0.74 2.62 -13.39
N ALA A 215 0.07 3.48 -14.03
CA ALA A 215 -0.41 4.74 -14.55
C ALA A 215 -0.89 4.63 -16.01
N VAL A 216 -0.01 4.18 -16.90
CA VAL A 216 -0.37 4.05 -18.32
C VAL A 216 -1.40 2.94 -18.52
N GLY A 217 -1.22 1.79 -17.85
CA GLY A 217 -2.17 0.67 -17.92
C GLY A 217 -3.56 1.04 -17.45
N GLU A 218 -3.69 1.76 -16.32
CA GLU A 218 -4.99 2.24 -15.82
C GLU A 218 -5.62 3.26 -16.76
N ALA A 219 -4.84 4.21 -17.28
CA ALA A 219 -5.35 5.21 -18.22
C ALA A 219 -5.90 4.55 -19.49
N LEU A 220 -5.20 3.56 -20.05
CA LEU A 220 -5.67 2.78 -21.20
C LEU A 220 -6.94 1.96 -20.87
N PHE A 221 -6.98 1.36 -19.67
CA PHE A 221 -8.12 0.58 -19.22
C PHE A 221 -9.38 1.43 -19.09
N VAL A 222 -9.28 2.59 -18.45
CA VAL A 222 -10.41 3.51 -18.30
C VAL A 222 -10.84 4.08 -19.66
N ALA A 223 -9.89 4.45 -20.53
CA ALA A 223 -10.19 4.91 -21.88
C ALA A 223 -10.92 3.86 -22.74
N SER A 224 -10.72 2.57 -22.46
CA SER A 224 -11.41 1.48 -23.17
C SER A 224 -12.88 1.30 -22.76
N ARG A 225 -13.32 1.86 -21.63
CA ARG A 225 -14.69 1.76 -21.13
C ARG A 225 -15.57 2.84 -21.76
N ARG A 226 -16.59 2.45 -22.50
CA ARG A 226 -17.49 3.36 -23.26
C ARG A 226 -18.58 4.03 -22.42
N HIS A 227 -18.87 3.55 -21.20
CA HIS A 227 -19.94 4.08 -20.36
C HIS A 227 -19.38 4.49 -18.99
N HIS A 228 -19.43 5.77 -18.71
CA HIS A 228 -19.30 6.28 -17.36
C HIS A 228 -20.72 6.46 -16.80
N THR A 229 -21.06 5.69 -15.80
CA THR A 229 -22.25 5.97 -14.99
C THR A 229 -21.90 7.20 -14.15
N GLU A 230 -22.55 8.34 -14.45
CA GLU A 230 -22.46 9.52 -13.57
C GLU A 230 -23.12 9.16 -12.23
N GLU A 231 -22.31 8.86 -11.24
CA GLU A 231 -22.82 8.66 -9.89
C GLU A 231 -23.19 10.01 -9.29
N LYS A 232 -24.38 10.07 -8.74
CA LYS A 232 -24.94 11.31 -8.19
C LYS A 232 -24.24 11.66 -6.90
N LEU A 233 -23.60 12.81 -6.89
CA LEU A 233 -22.95 13.37 -5.70
C LEU A 233 -24.01 13.73 -4.65
N GLU A 234 -23.93 13.15 -3.45
CA GLU A 234 -24.78 13.55 -2.32
C GLU A 234 -24.21 14.84 -1.71
N PRO A 235 -24.98 15.93 -1.67
CA PRO A 235 -24.50 17.20 -1.13
C PRO A 235 -24.26 17.08 0.38
N VAL A 236 -23.13 17.62 0.85
CA VAL A 236 -22.87 17.74 2.27
C VAL A 236 -23.79 18.82 2.85
N ARG A 237 -24.85 18.40 3.52
CA ARG A 237 -25.87 19.29 4.14
C ARG A 237 -25.68 19.31 5.66
N GLY A 238 -25.95 20.47 6.27
CA GLY A 238 -25.91 20.62 7.72
C GLY A 238 -24.51 20.79 8.31
N SER A 239 -24.36 20.49 9.61
CA SER A 239 -23.10 20.64 10.35
C SER A 239 -22.12 19.51 10.00
N LEU A 240 -20.84 19.85 9.87
CA LEU A 240 -19.75 18.87 9.79
C LEU A 240 -19.47 18.20 11.17
N TRP A 241 -19.96 18.80 12.27
CA TRP A 241 -19.63 18.31 13.60
C TRP A 241 -20.54 17.16 14.03
N MET A 242 -19.94 16.24 14.77
CA MET A 242 -20.61 15.12 15.42
C MET A 242 -21.43 15.60 16.64
N THR A 243 -22.59 14.99 16.86
CA THR A 243 -23.35 15.17 18.09
C THR A 243 -22.66 14.49 19.28
N LYS A 244 -23.07 14.81 20.49
CA LYS A 244 -22.56 14.12 21.70
C LYS A 244 -22.80 12.61 21.65
N GLU A 245 -23.92 12.20 21.07
CA GLU A 245 -24.24 10.77 20.88
C GLU A 245 -23.33 10.12 19.83
N ASP A 246 -23.06 10.81 18.74
CA ASP A 246 -22.12 10.33 17.71
C ASP A 246 -20.71 10.09 18.30
N TRP A 247 -20.21 11.02 19.14
CA TRP A 247 -18.95 10.87 19.85
C TRP A 247 -18.95 9.65 20.78
N LYS A 248 -20.02 9.48 21.56
CA LYS A 248 -20.16 8.37 22.49
C LYS A 248 -20.22 7.01 21.78
N ARG A 249 -20.78 6.99 20.57
CA ARG A 249 -20.90 5.78 19.75
C ARG A 249 -19.64 5.49 18.96
N SER A 250 -18.81 6.48 18.62
CA SER A 250 -17.64 6.33 17.71
C SER A 250 -16.33 5.99 18.42
N TRP A 251 -16.06 6.49 19.64
CA TRP A 251 -14.74 6.38 20.26
C TRP A 251 -14.29 4.93 20.53
N LYS A 252 -15.21 4.04 20.93
CA LYS A 252 -14.88 2.61 21.12
C LYS A 252 -14.61 1.89 19.81
N PRO A 253 -15.46 2.06 18.76
CA PRO A 253 -15.16 1.61 17.42
C PRO A 253 -13.78 2.06 16.90
N TRP A 254 -13.39 3.32 17.10
CA TRP A 254 -12.05 3.78 16.69
C TRP A 254 -10.93 2.97 17.34
N LEU A 255 -11.00 2.71 18.64
CA LEU A 255 -9.99 1.92 19.34
C LEU A 255 -9.98 0.45 18.87
N ARG A 256 -11.16 -0.15 18.74
CA ARG A 256 -11.26 -1.55 18.26
C ARG A 256 -10.78 -1.68 16.81
N GLY A 257 -11.19 -0.74 15.94
CA GLY A 257 -10.69 -0.68 14.57
C GLY A 257 -9.17 -0.58 14.52
N THR A 258 -8.56 0.28 15.34
CA THR A 258 -7.10 0.38 15.46
C THR A 258 -6.46 -0.94 15.90
N MET A 259 -7.07 -1.64 16.86
CA MET A 259 -6.58 -2.95 17.34
C MET A 259 -6.65 -4.05 16.25
N PHE A 260 -7.57 -3.97 15.31
CA PHE A 260 -7.59 -4.87 14.16
C PHE A 260 -6.65 -4.39 13.05
N GLY A 261 -6.68 -3.09 12.75
CA GLY A 261 -5.95 -2.52 11.63
C GLY A 261 -4.45 -2.69 11.74
N PHE A 262 -3.86 -2.22 12.83
CA PHE A 262 -2.41 -2.19 12.98
C PHE A 262 -1.76 -3.59 12.97
N PRO A 263 -2.18 -4.57 13.80
CA PRO A 263 -1.57 -5.89 13.78
C PRO A 263 -1.78 -6.65 12.46
N ILE A 264 -3.00 -6.58 11.88
CA ILE A 264 -3.29 -7.28 10.63
C ILE A 264 -2.52 -6.63 9.47
N GLY A 265 -2.44 -5.29 9.43
CA GLY A 265 -1.63 -4.57 8.44
C GLY A 265 -0.14 -4.91 8.51
N ALA A 266 0.38 -5.21 9.70
CA ALA A 266 1.76 -5.64 9.91
C ALA A 266 2.03 -7.09 9.50
N LEU A 267 0.99 -7.90 9.29
CA LEU A 267 1.16 -9.27 8.82
C LEU A 267 1.39 -9.29 7.30
N PRO A 268 2.25 -10.18 6.80
CA PRO A 268 2.28 -10.50 5.38
C PRO A 268 0.87 -10.94 4.93
N ALA A 269 0.37 -10.44 3.81
CA ALA A 269 -1.00 -10.63 3.34
C ALA A 269 -2.10 -9.92 4.16
N GLY A 270 -1.77 -9.06 5.11
CA GLY A 270 -2.75 -8.36 5.94
C GLY A 270 -3.60 -7.37 5.15
N GLY A 271 -2.96 -6.53 4.36
CA GLY A 271 -3.65 -5.45 3.63
C GLY A 271 -4.50 -4.56 4.53
N ALA A 272 -5.36 -3.75 3.94
CA ALA A 272 -6.32 -2.94 4.69
C ALA A 272 -7.76 -3.46 4.59
N GLU A 273 -8.05 -4.31 3.62
CA GLU A 273 -9.40 -4.84 3.36
C GLU A 273 -9.89 -5.77 4.47
N ILE A 274 -9.06 -6.72 4.87
CA ILE A 274 -9.42 -7.71 5.90
C ILE A 274 -9.78 -7.02 7.23
N PRO A 275 -8.93 -6.14 7.81
CA PRO A 275 -9.24 -5.52 9.09
C PRO A 275 -10.46 -4.59 9.04
N THR A 276 -10.73 -3.92 7.90
CA THR A 276 -11.89 -3.05 7.76
C THR A 276 -13.21 -3.84 7.81
N PHE A 277 -13.31 -4.95 7.06
CA PHE A 277 -14.49 -5.81 7.11
C PHE A 277 -14.63 -6.55 8.45
N LEU A 278 -13.52 -6.95 9.06
CA LEU A 278 -13.53 -7.56 10.39
C LEU A 278 -14.04 -6.56 11.44
N SER A 279 -13.56 -5.31 11.36
CA SER A 279 -14.05 -4.23 12.22
C SER A 279 -15.55 -3.98 12.02
N TYR A 280 -16.02 -3.85 10.77
CA TYR A 280 -17.44 -3.71 10.45
C TYR A 280 -18.29 -4.82 11.07
N SER A 281 -17.87 -6.07 10.88
CA SER A 281 -18.59 -7.24 11.39
C SER A 281 -18.62 -7.28 12.92
N THR A 282 -17.53 -6.85 13.56
CA THR A 282 -17.42 -6.76 15.01
C THR A 282 -18.30 -5.66 15.55
N GLU A 283 -18.30 -4.48 14.96
CA GLU A 283 -19.16 -3.37 15.39
C GLU A 283 -20.65 -3.73 15.24
N LYS A 284 -21.03 -4.41 14.15
CA LYS A 284 -22.39 -4.91 13.94
C LYS A 284 -22.85 -5.88 15.04
N ARG A 285 -21.93 -6.68 15.60
CA ARG A 285 -22.24 -7.62 16.68
C ARG A 285 -22.27 -6.97 18.06
N LEU A 286 -21.48 -5.94 18.27
CA LEU A 286 -21.30 -5.29 19.57
C LEU A 286 -22.19 -4.07 19.80
N THR A 287 -22.82 -3.55 18.74
CA THR A 287 -23.70 -2.39 18.84
C THR A 287 -24.93 -2.68 19.68
N LYS A 288 -25.45 -1.62 20.31
CA LYS A 288 -26.77 -1.64 20.95
C LYS A 288 -27.93 -1.37 19.98
N HIS A 289 -27.60 -1.00 18.74
CA HIS A 289 -28.53 -0.57 17.70
C HIS A 289 -28.34 -1.40 16.41
N PRO A 290 -28.49 -2.75 16.47
CA PRO A 290 -28.25 -3.61 15.33
C PRO A 290 -29.22 -3.32 14.16
N GLU A 291 -30.38 -2.74 14.43
CA GLU A 291 -31.37 -2.34 13.45
C GLU A 291 -30.97 -1.16 12.58
N GLU A 292 -29.97 -0.37 12.98
CA GLU A 292 -29.41 0.72 12.20
C GLU A 292 -28.36 0.25 11.17
N PHE A 293 -27.75 -0.93 11.40
CA PHE A 293 -26.81 -1.48 10.42
C PHE A 293 -27.51 -1.82 9.10
N GLY A 294 -26.91 -1.35 8.02
CA GLY A 294 -27.54 -1.35 6.72
C GLY A 294 -28.40 -0.12 6.44
N LYS A 295 -28.53 0.83 7.38
CA LYS A 295 -29.33 2.05 7.26
C LYS A 295 -28.57 3.33 7.64
N GLY A 296 -27.29 3.24 7.96
CA GLY A 296 -26.44 4.37 8.31
C GLY A 296 -26.00 4.39 9.77
N ALA A 297 -25.59 3.24 10.31
CA ALA A 297 -24.99 3.12 11.65
C ALA A 297 -23.61 3.78 11.69
N ILE A 298 -23.38 4.71 12.60
CA ILE A 298 -22.14 5.47 12.70
C ILE A 298 -20.95 4.58 13.11
N GLU A 299 -21.18 3.53 13.90
CA GLU A 299 -20.16 2.55 14.29
C GLU A 299 -19.61 1.81 13.07
N GLY A 300 -20.47 1.58 12.06
CA GLY A 300 -20.09 0.95 10.79
C GLY A 300 -19.28 1.85 9.84
N VAL A 301 -19.11 3.12 10.19
CA VAL A 301 -18.14 4.04 9.59
C VAL A 301 -16.89 4.16 10.46
N ALA A 302 -17.09 4.40 11.76
CA ALA A 302 -16.03 4.69 12.72
C ALA A 302 -15.00 3.56 12.84
N GLY A 303 -15.46 2.31 12.99
CA GLY A 303 -14.59 1.14 13.15
C GLY A 303 -13.77 0.83 11.90
N PRO A 304 -14.39 0.64 10.73
CA PRO A 304 -13.67 0.39 9.49
C PRO A 304 -12.66 1.46 9.11
N GLU A 305 -12.98 2.74 9.25
CA GLU A 305 -12.04 3.82 8.93
C GLU A 305 -10.82 3.85 9.86
N ALA A 306 -11.04 3.60 11.15
CA ALA A 306 -9.94 3.44 12.08
C ALA A 306 -9.06 2.23 11.72
N ALA A 307 -9.67 1.10 11.33
CA ALA A 307 -8.94 -0.08 10.89
C ALA A 307 -8.13 0.17 9.60
N ASN A 308 -8.72 0.89 8.65
CA ASN A 308 -8.07 1.28 7.40
C ASN A 308 -6.78 2.07 7.66
N ASN A 309 -6.88 3.16 8.42
CA ASN A 309 -5.72 4.04 8.67
C ASN A 309 -4.68 3.42 9.60
N ALA A 310 -5.10 2.62 10.58
CA ALA A 310 -4.17 1.87 11.41
C ALA A 310 -3.40 0.82 10.61
N SER A 311 -4.02 0.19 9.61
CA SER A 311 -3.35 -0.80 8.77
C SER A 311 -2.28 -0.17 7.88
N ALA A 312 -2.44 1.08 7.46
CA ALA A 312 -1.41 1.80 6.71
C ALA A 312 -0.11 1.94 7.52
N ALA A 313 -0.17 2.29 8.80
CA ALA A 313 0.99 2.25 9.68
C ALA A 313 1.50 0.83 9.91
N GLY A 314 0.59 -0.15 10.03
CA GLY A 314 0.93 -1.57 10.15
C GLY A 314 1.78 -2.06 8.99
N THR A 315 1.42 -1.74 7.74
CA THR A 315 2.15 -2.17 6.54
C THR A 315 3.57 -1.59 6.47
N LEU A 316 3.83 -0.45 7.11
CA LEU A 316 5.17 0.12 7.20
C LEU A 316 6.10 -0.67 8.13
N VAL A 317 5.58 -1.45 9.06
CA VAL A 317 6.41 -2.30 9.94
C VAL A 317 7.23 -3.28 9.11
N PRO A 318 6.66 -4.26 8.38
CA PRO A 318 7.43 -5.19 7.58
C PRO A 318 8.18 -4.51 6.42
N LEU A 319 7.65 -3.42 5.87
CA LEU A 319 8.32 -2.68 4.82
C LEU A 319 9.66 -2.12 5.30
N LEU A 320 9.68 -1.39 6.42
CA LEU A 320 10.88 -0.73 6.91
C LEU A 320 11.88 -1.71 7.56
N THR A 321 11.38 -2.74 8.25
CA THR A 321 12.23 -3.65 9.03
C THR A 321 12.75 -4.84 8.25
N LEU A 322 11.99 -5.32 7.26
CA LEU A 322 12.29 -6.55 6.51
C LEU A 322 12.35 -6.32 4.98
N GLY A 323 11.98 -5.12 4.51
CA GLY A 323 11.85 -4.84 3.09
C GLY A 323 10.67 -5.55 2.42
N LEU A 324 9.64 -5.93 3.18
CA LEU A 324 8.49 -6.67 2.70
C LEU A 324 7.27 -5.76 2.50
N PRO A 325 6.84 -5.50 1.28
CA PRO A 325 5.61 -4.77 1.03
C PRO A 325 4.39 -5.69 1.20
N THR A 326 3.43 -5.27 2.00
CA THR A 326 2.17 -5.99 2.25
C THR A 326 0.96 -5.34 1.57
N SER A 327 1.17 -4.25 0.84
CA SER A 327 0.16 -3.57 0.03
C SER A 327 0.76 -3.06 -1.28
N ALA A 328 -0.09 -2.73 -2.27
CA ALA A 328 0.37 -2.16 -3.54
C ALA A 328 1.11 -0.83 -3.32
N THR A 329 0.62 0.02 -2.42
CA THR A 329 1.28 1.29 -2.07
C THR A 329 2.62 1.06 -1.37
N ALA A 330 2.70 0.08 -0.46
CA ALA A 330 3.96 -0.31 0.16
C ALA A 330 4.98 -0.83 -0.87
N ALA A 331 4.52 -1.56 -1.91
CA ALA A 331 5.38 -1.99 -3.01
C ALA A 331 5.93 -0.80 -3.81
N MET A 332 5.11 0.23 -4.05
CA MET A 332 5.57 1.46 -4.70
C MET A 332 6.53 2.26 -3.81
N MET A 333 6.30 2.29 -2.50
CA MET A 333 7.26 2.90 -1.56
C MET A 333 8.59 2.14 -1.55
N LEU A 334 8.56 0.80 -1.61
CA LEU A 334 9.79 -0.01 -1.75
C LEU A 334 10.54 0.34 -3.04
N ALA A 335 9.83 0.53 -4.15
CA ALA A 335 10.42 1.05 -5.39
C ALA A 335 11.07 2.42 -5.19
N GLY A 336 10.43 3.31 -4.42
CA GLY A 336 10.99 4.60 -4.02
C GLY A 336 12.28 4.48 -3.22
N PHE A 337 12.36 3.58 -2.25
CA PHE A 337 13.62 3.30 -1.54
C PHE A 337 14.71 2.84 -2.51
N GLN A 338 14.39 1.90 -3.39
CA GLN A 338 15.37 1.34 -4.34
C GLN A 338 15.85 2.35 -5.38
N GLN A 339 14.99 3.27 -5.80
CA GLN A 339 15.36 4.38 -6.69
C GLN A 339 16.54 5.20 -6.13
N TYR A 340 16.64 5.30 -4.81
CA TYR A 340 17.73 5.98 -4.11
C TYR A 340 18.87 5.01 -3.69
N GLY A 341 18.86 3.76 -4.15
CA GLY A 341 19.82 2.75 -3.73
C GLY A 341 19.67 2.31 -2.27
N LEU A 342 18.53 2.60 -1.64
CA LEU A 342 18.25 2.24 -0.26
C LEU A 342 17.50 0.90 -0.22
N ASN A 343 17.93 0.00 0.65
CA ASN A 343 17.25 -1.27 0.88
C ASN A 343 16.65 -1.27 2.27
N PRO A 344 15.32 -1.19 2.41
CA PRO A 344 14.67 -1.33 3.70
C PRO A 344 15.04 -2.66 4.37
N GLY A 345 15.22 -2.60 5.68
CA GLY A 345 15.65 -3.73 6.48
C GLY A 345 16.51 -3.30 7.68
N PRO A 346 17.05 -4.24 8.44
CA PRO A 346 17.81 -3.95 9.65
C PRO A 346 18.99 -2.98 9.44
N LEU A 347 19.69 -3.11 8.31
CA LEU A 347 20.84 -2.25 8.00
C LEU A 347 20.43 -0.79 7.79
N LEU A 348 19.25 -0.54 7.22
CA LEU A 348 18.78 0.83 6.99
C LEU A 348 18.59 1.59 8.33
N PHE A 349 18.13 0.91 9.38
CA PHE A 349 17.98 1.51 10.71
C PHE A 349 19.33 1.89 11.33
N ALA A 350 20.39 1.12 11.03
CA ALA A 350 21.74 1.37 11.54
C ALA A 350 22.48 2.44 10.72
N GLU A 351 22.39 2.38 9.38
CA GLU A 351 23.16 3.23 8.47
C GLU A 351 22.53 4.60 8.24
N ARG A 352 21.18 4.67 8.26
CA ARG A 352 20.41 5.89 7.96
C ARG A 352 19.30 6.13 8.99
N PRO A 353 19.64 6.22 10.29
CA PRO A 353 18.63 6.41 11.35
C PRO A 353 17.83 7.70 11.18
N ASP A 354 18.45 8.79 10.70
CA ASP A 354 17.77 10.06 10.46
C ASP A 354 16.64 9.94 9.45
N LEU A 355 16.86 9.18 8.38
CA LEU A 355 15.86 8.93 7.35
C LEU A 355 14.70 8.11 7.90
N VAL A 356 14.99 7.00 8.60
CA VAL A 356 13.94 6.09 9.10
C VAL A 356 13.13 6.78 10.20
N TRP A 357 13.79 7.38 11.20
CA TRP A 357 13.09 8.05 12.29
C TRP A 357 12.41 9.35 11.85
N GLY A 358 13.01 10.06 10.89
CA GLY A 358 12.38 11.22 10.24
C GLY A 358 11.10 10.82 9.51
N LEU A 359 11.12 9.70 8.79
CA LEU A 359 9.94 9.14 8.13
C LEU A 359 8.85 8.75 9.15
N ILE A 360 9.20 7.99 10.21
CA ILE A 360 8.24 7.59 11.25
C ILE A 360 7.65 8.83 11.95
N ALA A 361 8.48 9.80 12.31
CA ALA A 361 8.03 11.03 12.96
C ALA A 361 7.13 11.88 12.03
N SER A 362 7.43 11.91 10.72
CA SER A 362 6.62 12.65 9.75
C SER A 362 5.19 12.16 9.65
N LEU A 363 4.91 10.90 10.01
CA LEU A 363 3.54 10.35 10.02
C LEU A 363 2.66 11.01 11.07
N PHE A 364 3.20 11.41 12.22
CA PHE A 364 2.44 12.20 13.22
C PHE A 364 2.06 13.57 12.65
N ILE A 365 3.01 14.21 11.98
CA ILE A 365 2.79 15.52 11.33
C ILE A 365 1.76 15.36 10.21
N ALA A 366 1.92 14.34 9.37
CA ALA A 366 0.98 14.02 8.30
C ALA A 366 -0.43 13.80 8.81
N ASN A 367 -0.62 13.05 9.91
CA ASN A 367 -1.92 12.85 10.53
C ASN A 367 -2.57 14.17 10.98
N CYS A 368 -1.80 15.08 11.59
CA CYS A 368 -2.31 16.40 11.98
C CYS A 368 -2.71 17.21 10.74
N MET A 369 -1.88 17.22 9.70
CA MET A 369 -2.17 17.92 8.43
C MET A 369 -3.44 17.34 7.77
N LEU A 370 -3.58 16.01 7.76
CA LEU A 370 -4.73 15.32 7.17
C LEU A 370 -6.03 15.63 7.87
N LEU A 371 -6.03 15.72 9.20
CA LEU A 371 -7.21 16.13 9.96
C LEU A 371 -7.68 17.54 9.56
N VAL A 372 -6.71 18.47 9.43
CA VAL A 372 -6.98 19.85 9.00
C VAL A 372 -7.43 19.91 7.53
N LEU A 373 -6.84 19.11 6.65
CA LEU A 373 -7.21 19.08 5.24
C LEU A 373 -8.59 18.46 5.01
N ASN A 374 -8.94 17.39 5.72
CA ASN A 374 -10.16 16.63 5.43
C ASN A 374 -11.42 17.20 6.08
N LEU A 375 -11.35 17.84 7.24
CA LEU A 375 -12.53 18.41 7.88
C LEU A 375 -12.90 19.79 7.33
N PRO A 376 -12.07 20.86 7.51
CA PRO A 376 -12.47 22.20 7.04
C PRO A 376 -12.45 22.35 5.52
N LEU A 377 -11.62 21.58 4.79
CA LEU A 377 -11.49 21.69 3.34
C LEU A 377 -12.32 20.67 2.56
N VAL A 378 -13.28 19.99 3.18
CA VAL A 378 -14.13 19.01 2.50
C VAL A 378 -14.79 19.56 1.22
N GLY A 379 -15.16 20.85 1.24
CA GLY A 379 -15.73 21.53 0.05
C GLY A 379 -14.77 21.61 -1.14
N LEU A 380 -13.45 21.65 -0.91
CA LEU A 380 -12.45 21.59 -1.97
C LEU A 380 -12.43 20.19 -2.61
N TRP A 381 -12.45 19.16 -1.79
CA TRP A 381 -12.42 17.76 -2.26
C TRP A 381 -13.68 17.41 -3.03
N VAL A 382 -14.83 17.90 -2.60
CA VAL A 382 -16.10 17.74 -3.32
C VAL A 382 -16.04 18.36 -4.71
N ARG A 383 -15.39 19.53 -4.88
CA ARG A 383 -15.19 20.15 -6.20
C ARG A 383 -14.25 19.36 -7.09
N LEU A 384 -13.27 18.66 -6.51
CA LEU A 384 -12.34 17.83 -7.25
C LEU A 384 -13.05 16.66 -7.95
N LEU A 385 -14.12 16.12 -7.33
CA LEU A 385 -14.98 15.10 -7.92
C LEU A 385 -15.70 15.54 -9.20
N ALA A 386 -15.83 16.84 -9.42
CA ALA A 386 -16.45 17.38 -10.63
C ALA A 386 -15.51 17.42 -11.86
N ILE A 387 -14.21 17.07 -11.69
CA ILE A 387 -13.27 17.02 -12.80
C ILE A 387 -13.58 15.81 -13.70
N PRO A 388 -13.82 16.02 -15.00
CA PRO A 388 -14.10 14.90 -15.90
C PRO A 388 -12.92 13.93 -16.00
N GLN A 389 -13.17 12.65 -15.81
CA GLN A 389 -12.15 11.59 -15.84
C GLN A 389 -11.22 11.63 -17.07
N PRO A 390 -11.67 11.92 -18.31
CA PRO A 390 -10.77 11.98 -19.46
C PRO A 390 -9.61 12.97 -19.30
N TRP A 391 -9.84 14.11 -18.67
CA TRP A 391 -8.78 15.10 -18.42
C TRP A 391 -7.75 14.61 -17.40
N LEU A 392 -8.21 13.89 -16.36
CA LEU A 392 -7.33 13.31 -15.35
C LEU A 392 -6.40 12.27 -15.98
N TYR A 393 -6.94 11.35 -16.77
CA TYR A 393 -6.15 10.29 -17.40
C TYR A 393 -5.25 10.82 -18.53
N ALA A 394 -5.69 11.85 -19.28
CA ALA A 394 -4.80 12.54 -20.22
C ALA A 394 -3.61 13.19 -19.51
N GLY A 395 -3.85 13.86 -18.39
CA GLY A 395 -2.79 14.40 -17.53
C GLY A 395 -1.84 13.31 -17.03
N ILE A 396 -2.35 12.19 -16.56
CA ILE A 396 -1.55 11.04 -16.10
C ILE A 396 -0.61 10.54 -17.21
N LEU A 397 -1.11 10.38 -18.45
CA LEU A 397 -0.29 9.92 -19.58
C LEU A 397 0.83 10.93 -19.91
N VAL A 398 0.53 12.23 -19.89
CA VAL A 398 1.54 13.27 -20.10
C VAL A 398 2.61 13.22 -19.00
N PHE A 399 2.20 13.19 -17.73
CA PHE A 399 3.15 13.13 -16.61
C PHE A 399 3.98 11.84 -16.61
N ALA A 400 3.37 10.69 -16.91
CA ALA A 400 4.07 9.42 -17.03
C ALA A 400 5.17 9.48 -18.10
N THR A 401 4.84 9.98 -19.29
CA THR A 401 5.78 10.09 -20.41
C THR A 401 6.90 11.09 -20.11
N MET A 402 6.55 12.31 -19.64
CA MET A 402 7.52 13.33 -19.31
C MET A 402 8.42 12.92 -18.13
N GLY A 403 7.85 12.25 -17.13
CA GLY A 403 8.59 11.75 -15.98
C GLY A 403 9.63 10.70 -16.38
N THR A 404 9.24 9.75 -17.21
CA THR A 404 10.18 8.71 -17.72
C THR A 404 11.32 9.33 -18.54
N ILE A 405 11.02 10.29 -19.42
CA ILE A 405 12.05 11.02 -20.17
C ILE A 405 12.98 11.81 -19.26
N ALA A 406 12.44 12.44 -18.22
CA ALA A 406 13.23 13.23 -17.28
C ALA A 406 14.15 12.38 -16.40
N ALA A 407 13.72 11.16 -16.05
CA ALA A 407 14.52 10.22 -15.26
C ALA A 407 15.63 9.59 -16.11
N LYS A 408 15.30 9.07 -17.28
CA LYS A 408 16.25 8.41 -18.20
C LYS A 408 15.84 8.69 -19.64
N PRO A 409 16.51 9.64 -20.33
CA PRO A 409 16.15 10.04 -21.69
C PRO A 409 16.60 8.97 -22.71
N SER A 410 15.82 7.90 -22.86
CA SER A 410 16.06 6.79 -23.79
C SER A 410 14.79 6.40 -24.52
N VAL A 411 14.91 6.12 -25.83
CA VAL A 411 13.81 5.59 -26.65
C VAL A 411 13.43 4.18 -26.17
N VAL A 412 14.39 3.41 -25.69
CA VAL A 412 14.16 2.07 -25.13
C VAL A 412 13.30 2.16 -23.89
N GLU A 413 13.58 3.10 -22.97
CA GLU A 413 12.76 3.33 -21.76
C GLU A 413 11.31 3.74 -22.12
N LEU A 414 11.13 4.62 -23.11
CA LEU A 414 9.78 4.97 -23.60
C LEU A 414 9.06 3.79 -24.23
N SER A 415 9.77 2.95 -24.97
CA SER A 415 9.20 1.74 -25.55
C SER A 415 8.80 0.74 -24.47
N MET A 416 9.63 0.59 -23.42
CA MET A 416 9.30 -0.21 -22.26
C MET A 416 8.11 0.36 -21.50
N LEU A 417 8.03 1.68 -21.28
CA LEU A 417 6.88 2.33 -20.67
C LEU A 417 5.58 1.99 -21.43
N ALA A 418 5.59 2.12 -22.76
CA ALA A 418 4.44 1.79 -23.59
C ALA A 418 4.10 0.30 -23.53
N GLY A 419 5.09 -0.59 -23.62
CA GLY A 419 4.92 -2.04 -23.50
C GLY A 419 4.34 -2.46 -22.13
N PHE A 420 4.88 -1.91 -21.05
CA PHE A 420 4.34 -2.14 -19.71
C PHE A 420 2.95 -1.52 -19.51
N GLY A 421 2.66 -0.40 -20.19
CA GLY A 421 1.32 0.17 -20.23
C GLY A 421 0.31 -0.77 -20.88
N VAL A 422 0.65 -1.37 -22.01
CA VAL A 422 -0.19 -2.39 -22.66
C VAL A 422 -0.32 -3.63 -21.79
N LEU A 423 0.77 -4.09 -21.18
CA LEU A 423 0.74 -5.21 -20.23
C LEU A 423 -0.19 -4.91 -19.06
N GLY A 424 -0.09 -3.73 -18.43
CA GLY A 424 -0.96 -3.30 -17.34
C GLY A 424 -2.44 -3.24 -17.76
N PHE A 425 -2.72 -2.71 -18.95
CA PHE A 425 -4.06 -2.74 -19.54
C PHE A 425 -4.62 -4.16 -19.68
N LEU A 426 -3.83 -5.08 -20.24
CA LEU A 426 -4.23 -6.48 -20.41
C LEU A 426 -4.45 -7.16 -19.06
N MET A 427 -3.53 -6.96 -18.12
CA MET A 427 -3.66 -7.51 -16.76
C MET A 427 -4.95 -7.04 -16.11
N ARG A 428 -5.24 -5.74 -16.17
CA ARG A 428 -6.47 -5.15 -15.64
C ARG A 428 -7.71 -5.71 -16.31
N ARG A 429 -7.67 -5.88 -17.64
CA ARG A 429 -8.79 -6.42 -18.43
C ARG A 429 -9.13 -7.87 -18.10
N PHE A 430 -8.14 -8.66 -17.74
CA PHE A 430 -8.28 -10.09 -17.43
C PHE A 430 -8.20 -10.39 -15.92
N ASP A 431 -8.31 -9.37 -15.07
CA ASP A 431 -8.30 -9.45 -13.61
C ASP A 431 -7.01 -10.08 -13.03
N PHE A 432 -5.86 -9.82 -13.66
CA PHE A 432 -4.55 -10.16 -13.10
C PHE A 432 -4.08 -9.03 -12.18
N PRO A 433 -3.65 -9.33 -10.95
CA PRO A 433 -3.16 -8.30 -10.04
C PRO A 433 -1.80 -7.76 -10.50
N ILE A 434 -1.63 -6.43 -10.47
CA ILE A 434 -0.42 -5.75 -10.95
C ILE A 434 0.69 -5.76 -9.89
N ALA A 435 0.34 -5.58 -8.60
CA ALA A 435 1.33 -5.46 -7.54
C ALA A 435 2.33 -6.63 -7.44
N PRO A 436 1.94 -7.90 -7.62
CA PRO A 436 2.88 -9.02 -7.62
C PRO A 436 3.98 -8.92 -8.68
N VAL A 437 3.72 -8.28 -9.84
CA VAL A 437 4.75 -8.07 -10.88
C VAL A 437 5.87 -7.19 -10.34
N VAL A 438 5.52 -6.07 -9.72
CA VAL A 438 6.50 -5.14 -9.16
C VAL A 438 7.27 -5.78 -8.01
N VAL A 439 6.57 -6.49 -7.12
CA VAL A 439 7.22 -7.22 -6.01
C VAL A 439 8.17 -8.30 -6.55
N GLY A 440 7.77 -9.03 -7.59
CA GLY A 440 8.62 -10.03 -8.25
C GLY A 440 9.89 -9.43 -8.85
N LEU A 441 9.77 -8.29 -9.54
CA LEU A 441 10.91 -7.57 -10.09
C LEU A 441 11.89 -7.13 -8.99
N ILE A 442 11.37 -6.59 -7.89
CA ILE A 442 12.18 -6.02 -6.81
C ILE A 442 12.81 -7.11 -5.93
N LEU A 443 11.99 -8.05 -5.45
CA LEU A 443 12.45 -9.06 -4.49
C LEU A 443 13.09 -10.28 -5.16
N GLY A 444 12.83 -10.53 -6.45
CA GLY A 444 13.38 -11.67 -7.18
C GLY A 444 14.91 -11.74 -7.13
N PRO A 445 15.63 -10.68 -7.55
CA PRO A 445 17.09 -10.64 -7.48
C PRO A 445 17.64 -10.78 -6.05
N ILE A 446 16.91 -10.28 -5.05
CA ILE A 446 17.27 -10.41 -3.63
C ILE A 446 17.14 -11.88 -3.21
N ALA A 447 16.00 -12.50 -3.51
CA ALA A 447 15.75 -13.92 -3.20
C ALA A 447 16.78 -14.83 -3.86
N GLU A 448 17.08 -14.60 -5.15
CA GLU A 448 18.14 -15.34 -5.87
C GLU A 448 19.51 -15.21 -5.19
N SER A 449 19.88 -13.98 -4.84
CA SER A 449 21.16 -13.71 -4.17
C SER A 449 21.25 -14.43 -2.82
N GLN A 450 20.19 -14.40 -2.01
CA GLN A 450 20.17 -15.07 -0.71
C GLN A 450 20.18 -16.60 -0.84
N LEU A 451 19.41 -17.15 -1.79
CA LEU A 451 19.45 -18.57 -2.11
C LEU A 451 20.85 -19.03 -2.49
N ARG A 452 21.50 -18.34 -3.41
CA ARG A 452 22.85 -18.66 -3.84
C ARG A 452 23.89 -18.55 -2.73
N ARG A 453 23.76 -17.53 -1.85
CA ARG A 453 24.62 -17.38 -0.67
C ARG A 453 24.44 -18.54 0.31
N ALA A 454 23.20 -18.92 0.63
CA ALA A 454 22.90 -20.04 1.51
C ALA A 454 23.50 -21.35 0.97
N LEU A 455 23.31 -21.63 -0.34
CA LEU A 455 23.89 -22.80 -0.99
C LEU A 455 25.42 -22.74 -1.07
N ALA A 456 26.02 -21.57 -1.27
CA ALA A 456 27.48 -21.44 -1.30
C ALA A 456 28.10 -21.72 0.09
N ILE A 457 27.48 -21.23 1.16
CA ILE A 457 27.92 -21.48 2.55
C ILE A 457 27.81 -22.97 2.89
N SER A 458 26.75 -23.65 2.43
CA SER A 458 26.50 -25.08 2.68
C SER A 458 27.18 -26.01 1.67
N LEU A 459 28.10 -25.50 0.83
CA LEU A 459 28.79 -26.27 -0.22
C LEU A 459 27.84 -27.00 -1.18
N GLY A 460 26.66 -26.41 -1.44
CA GLY A 460 25.63 -26.94 -2.33
C GLY A 460 24.59 -27.83 -1.67
N ASP A 461 24.61 -28.02 -0.37
CA ASP A 461 23.61 -28.81 0.35
C ASP A 461 22.26 -28.04 0.46
N PRO A 462 21.18 -28.50 -0.20
CA PRO A 462 19.88 -27.84 -0.13
C PRO A 462 19.18 -28.00 1.23
N ILE A 463 19.61 -28.95 2.07
CA ILE A 463 19.05 -29.16 3.41
C ILE A 463 19.30 -27.93 4.28
N ALA A 464 20.37 -27.16 4.02
CA ALA A 464 20.68 -25.92 4.71
C ALA A 464 19.51 -24.92 4.71
N LEU A 465 18.66 -24.95 3.68
CA LEU A 465 17.49 -24.07 3.59
C LEU A 465 16.42 -24.35 4.66
N VAL A 466 16.46 -25.50 5.32
CA VAL A 466 15.51 -25.91 6.39
C VAL A 466 16.20 -26.24 7.70
N GLN A 467 17.51 -26.04 7.82
CA GLN A 467 18.26 -26.31 9.06
C GLN A 467 18.01 -25.24 10.13
N SER A 468 17.86 -23.99 9.74
CA SER A 468 17.48 -22.93 10.68
C SER A 468 16.01 -23.13 11.11
N PRO A 469 15.70 -23.06 12.42
CA PRO A 469 14.31 -23.10 12.89
C PRO A 469 13.45 -21.99 12.29
N ILE A 470 14.05 -20.83 12.02
CA ILE A 470 13.38 -19.66 11.41
C ILE A 470 13.03 -19.97 9.96
N SER A 471 14.00 -20.41 9.15
CA SER A 471 13.74 -20.74 7.74
C SER A 471 12.76 -21.88 7.58
N ALA A 472 12.89 -22.95 8.38
CA ALA A 472 11.95 -24.07 8.37
C ALA A 472 10.52 -23.62 8.70
N THR A 473 10.35 -22.79 9.72
CA THR A 473 9.03 -22.24 10.10
C THR A 473 8.46 -21.35 8.99
N LEU A 474 9.26 -20.44 8.44
CA LEU A 474 8.83 -19.54 7.36
C LEU A 474 8.45 -20.30 6.09
N LEU A 475 9.25 -21.29 5.67
CA LEU A 475 8.93 -22.13 4.51
C LEU A 475 7.68 -22.99 4.76
N GLY A 476 7.50 -23.47 5.99
CA GLY A 476 6.29 -24.19 6.40
C GLY A 476 5.05 -23.29 6.30
N VAL A 477 5.13 -22.05 6.79
CA VAL A 477 4.06 -21.04 6.66
C VAL A 477 3.78 -20.72 5.19
N ALA A 478 4.82 -20.54 4.37
CA ALA A 478 4.65 -20.29 2.94
C ALA A 478 3.93 -21.45 2.23
N LEU A 479 4.33 -22.68 2.54
CA LEU A 479 3.70 -23.89 1.99
C LEU A 479 2.23 -24.01 2.41
N ILE A 480 1.92 -23.81 3.68
CA ILE A 480 0.54 -23.81 4.18
C ILE A 480 -0.28 -22.72 3.49
N ALA A 481 0.23 -21.50 3.41
CA ALA A 481 -0.45 -20.39 2.75
C ALA A 481 -0.70 -20.65 1.25
N LEU A 482 0.23 -21.30 0.57
CA LEU A 482 0.10 -21.69 -0.83
C LEU A 482 -0.97 -22.77 -1.04
N LEU A 483 -1.04 -23.76 -0.14
CA LEU A 483 -1.94 -24.91 -0.27
C LEU A 483 -3.34 -24.63 0.28
N ALA A 484 -3.48 -23.74 1.26
CA ALA A 484 -4.75 -23.45 1.94
C ALA A 484 -5.93 -23.16 0.99
N PRO A 485 -5.80 -22.30 -0.07
CA PRO A 485 -6.91 -22.03 -0.99
C PRO A 485 -7.38 -23.27 -1.75
N PHE A 486 -6.47 -24.19 -2.07
CA PHE A 486 -6.82 -25.43 -2.80
C PHE A 486 -7.51 -26.43 -1.89
N VAL A 487 -7.04 -26.57 -0.66
CA VAL A 487 -7.62 -27.48 0.35
C VAL A 487 -9.02 -27.01 0.75
N LEU A 488 -9.19 -25.70 1.02
CA LEU A 488 -10.49 -25.14 1.40
C LEU A 488 -11.53 -25.23 0.27
N LYS A 489 -11.14 -25.02 -0.99
CA LYS A 489 -12.02 -25.27 -2.14
C LYS A 489 -12.40 -26.73 -2.31
N GLY A 490 -11.47 -27.65 -2.01
CA GLY A 490 -11.74 -29.09 -2.01
C GLY A 490 -12.78 -29.47 -0.95
N LEU A 491 -12.59 -29.01 0.28
CA LEU A 491 -13.52 -29.27 1.40
C LEU A 491 -14.91 -28.66 1.20
N GLY A 492 -14.99 -27.47 0.60
CA GLY A 492 -16.27 -26.82 0.26
C GLY A 492 -17.05 -27.59 -0.82
N ARG A 493 -16.38 -28.22 -1.78
CA ARG A 493 -17.01 -29.10 -2.78
C ARG A 493 -17.50 -30.43 -2.19
N PHE A 494 -16.83 -30.97 -1.20
CA PHE A 494 -17.30 -32.18 -0.49
C PHE A 494 -18.58 -31.89 0.31
N LYS A 495 -18.69 -30.74 0.97
CA LYS A 495 -19.94 -30.36 1.69
C LYS A 495 -21.12 -30.06 0.77
N ALA A 496 -20.88 -29.52 -0.42
CA ALA A 496 -21.96 -29.23 -1.40
C ALA A 496 -22.47 -30.48 -2.16
N ASN A 497 -21.80 -31.64 -2.01
CA ASN A 497 -22.25 -32.90 -2.59
C ASN A 497 -22.93 -33.83 -1.54
N GLU A 498 -23.01 -33.41 -0.28
CA GLU A 498 -23.71 -34.14 0.78
C GLU A 498 -25.09 -33.53 1.15
N ASP A 499 -25.43 -32.36 0.59
CA ASP A 499 -26.76 -31.74 0.64
C ASP A 499 -27.47 -31.88 -0.72
#